data_f7c11075cfda66c14ebb215d8e67325a
#
_entry.id   f7c11075cfda66c14ebb215d8e67325a
#
_cell.length_a   1.000
_cell.length_b   1.000
_cell.length_c   1.000
_cell.angle_alpha   90.00
_cell.angle_beta   90.00
_cell.angle_gamma   90.00
#
_symmetry.space_group_name_H-M   'P 1'
#
loop_
_entity.id
_entity.type
_entity.pdbx_description
1 polymer ?
#
loop_
_entity_poly.entity_id
_entity_poly.type
_entity_poly.pdbx_seq_one_letter_code
_entity_poly.pdbx_strand_id
1 'polypeptide(L)'
;MQEGLEFASLTDIITREWSGFSTKQYKNYKGLKKENLRDNMTNLEIALNILAEASATEISKDRNPKGYNAQTQVAREGGSVAKAARKQLESKLGRSVITKDKASDYLLPEKNNGSGDDAG
;
A
#
# COMPACT_ATOMS: atom_id res chain seq x y z
N MET A 1 -14.13 -21.01 2.19
CA MET A 1 -13.97 -20.40 2.47
C MET A 1 -13.42 -19.90 2.31
N GLN A 2 -13.29 -19.80 2.06
CA GLN A 2 -12.83 -19.16 2.30
C GLN A 2 -11.60 -18.77 1.68
N GLU A 3 -11.20 -19.16 0.45
CA GLU A 3 -10.08 -18.63 -0.22
C GLU A 3 -10.16 -17.11 -0.32
N GLY A 4 -11.34 -16.60 -0.63
CA GLY A 4 -11.52 -15.16 -0.74
C GLY A 4 -11.23 -14.44 0.55
N LEU A 5 -11.70 -14.99 1.66
CA LEU A 5 -11.46 -14.38 2.93
C LEU A 5 -10.00 -14.44 3.32
N GLU A 6 -9.35 -15.57 3.06
CA GLU A 6 -7.95 -15.70 3.39
C GLU A 6 -7.11 -14.75 2.57
N PHE A 7 -7.45 -14.59 1.29
CA PHE A 7 -6.71 -13.69 0.43
C PHE A 7 -6.84 -12.24 0.90
N ALA A 8 -8.06 -11.83 1.24
CA ALA A 8 -8.27 -10.48 1.73
C ALA A 8 -7.54 -10.24 3.05
N SER A 9 -7.52 -11.26 3.91
CA SER A 9 -6.83 -11.17 5.17
C SER A 9 -5.32 -11.03 4.97
N LEU A 10 -4.76 -11.79 4.03
CA LEU A 10 -3.33 -11.70 3.75
C LEU A 10 -2.96 -10.34 3.18
N THR A 11 -3.82 -9.80 2.31
CA THR A 11 -3.60 -8.47 1.76
C THR A 11 -3.58 -7.43 2.88
N ASP A 12 -4.48 -7.55 3.83
CA ASP A 12 -4.51 -6.63 4.96
C ASP A 12 -3.26 -6.75 5.82
N ILE A 13 -2.77 -7.97 6.01
CA ILE A 13 -1.55 -8.19 6.77
C ILE A 13 -0.36 -7.52 6.09
N ILE A 14 -0.28 -7.64 4.77
CA ILE A 14 0.78 -7.00 4.01
C ILE A 14 0.71 -5.48 4.19
N THR A 15 -0.49 -4.93 4.07
CA THR A 15 -0.71 -3.49 4.21
C THR A 15 -0.30 -3.01 5.60
N ARG A 16 -0.72 -3.74 6.63
CA ARG A 16 -0.37 -3.39 7.99
C ARG A 16 1.11 -3.40 8.23
N GLU A 17 1.77 -4.40 7.68
CA GLU A 17 3.20 -4.56 7.94
C GLU A 17 4.01 -3.41 7.37
N TRP A 18 3.71 -2.99 6.14
CA TRP A 18 4.54 -1.94 5.56
C TRP A 18 4.06 -0.54 5.93
N SER A 19 2.77 -0.35 6.13
CA SER A 19 2.23 0.99 6.35
C SER A 19 2.00 1.32 7.82
N GLY A 20 1.81 0.30 8.64
CA GLY A 20 1.44 0.51 10.04
C GLY A 20 -0.06 0.67 10.23
N PHE A 21 -0.85 0.59 9.16
CA PHE A 21 -2.30 0.72 9.22
C PHE A 21 -2.95 -0.51 8.65
N SER A 22 -4.07 -0.92 9.23
CA SER A 22 -4.92 -1.88 8.53
C SER A 22 -5.53 -1.14 7.34
N THR A 23 -6.09 -1.88 6.40
CA THR A 23 -6.72 -1.26 5.22
C THR A 23 -7.78 -0.27 5.66
N LYS A 24 -8.59 -0.64 6.65
CA LYS A 24 -9.65 0.23 7.13
C LYS A 24 -9.08 1.50 7.76
N GLN A 25 -8.04 1.36 8.57
CA GLN A 25 -7.42 2.50 9.22
C GLN A 25 -6.80 3.44 8.19
N TYR A 26 -6.19 2.89 7.17
CA TYR A 26 -5.56 3.66 6.11
C TYR A 26 -6.62 4.46 5.35
N LYS A 27 -7.74 3.81 5.02
CA LYS A 27 -8.85 4.51 4.36
C LYS A 27 -9.37 5.63 5.24
N ASN A 28 -9.53 5.36 6.53
CA ASN A 28 -10.00 6.40 7.45
C ASN A 28 -9.02 7.56 7.52
N TYR A 29 -7.72 7.26 7.51
CA TYR A 29 -6.70 8.28 7.56
C TYR A 29 -6.79 9.22 6.34
N LYS A 30 -7.11 8.66 5.19
CA LYS A 30 -7.25 9.46 3.97
C LYS A 30 -8.65 10.05 3.80
N GLY A 31 -9.56 9.75 4.71
CA GLY A 31 -10.92 10.27 4.63
C GLY A 31 -11.78 9.57 3.59
N LEU A 32 -11.44 8.33 3.27
CA LEU A 32 -12.20 7.55 2.29
C LEU A 32 -13.32 6.79 2.98
N LYS A 33 -14.42 6.59 2.28
CA LYS A 33 -15.52 5.81 2.79
C LYS A 33 -15.72 4.56 1.96
N LYS A 34 -16.24 4.71 0.75
CA LYS A 34 -16.43 3.58 -0.12
C LYS A 34 -15.36 3.50 -1.19
N GLU A 35 -14.59 4.54 -1.33
CA GLU A 35 -13.59 4.61 -2.38
C GLU A 35 -12.52 3.54 -2.19
N ASN A 36 -11.94 3.11 -3.28
CA ASN A 36 -10.88 2.14 -3.26
C ASN A 36 -9.59 2.78 -2.73
N LEU A 37 -8.93 2.12 -1.79
CA LEU A 37 -7.72 2.67 -1.20
C LEU A 37 -6.61 2.84 -2.22
N ARG A 38 -6.37 1.81 -3.02
CA ARG A 38 -5.26 1.85 -3.97
C ARG A 38 -5.41 3.00 -4.97
N ASP A 39 -6.63 3.27 -5.41
CA ASP A 39 -6.88 4.35 -6.36
C ASP A 39 -6.62 5.73 -5.75
N ASN A 40 -6.51 5.79 -4.45
CA ASN A 40 -6.34 7.05 -3.74
C ASN A 40 -4.99 7.17 -3.03
N MET A 41 -4.03 6.34 -3.42
CA MET A 41 -2.69 6.39 -2.87
C MET A 41 -1.80 7.22 -3.80
N THR A 42 -0.80 7.87 -3.22
CA THR A 42 0.19 8.59 -4.02
C THR A 42 1.08 7.58 -4.73
N ASN A 43 1.90 8.07 -5.65
CA ASN A 43 2.81 7.20 -6.39
C ASN A 43 3.76 6.43 -5.47
N LEU A 44 4.30 7.08 -4.46
CA LEU A 44 5.19 6.41 -3.51
C LEU A 44 4.46 5.35 -2.70
N GLU A 45 3.24 5.66 -2.28
CA GLU A 45 2.45 4.70 -1.53
C GLU A 45 2.15 3.46 -2.39
N ILE A 46 1.77 3.69 -3.64
CA ILE A 46 1.49 2.59 -4.56
C ILE A 46 2.74 1.75 -4.79
N ALA A 47 3.87 2.42 -5.00
CA ALA A 47 5.12 1.71 -5.27
C ALA A 47 5.50 0.81 -4.10
N LEU A 48 5.36 1.30 -2.88
CA LEU A 48 5.69 0.50 -1.70
C LEU A 48 4.70 -0.65 -1.53
N ASN A 49 3.43 -0.40 -1.82
CA ASN A 49 2.45 -1.46 -1.73
C ASN A 49 2.73 -2.57 -2.74
N ILE A 50 3.11 -2.19 -3.96
CA ILE A 50 3.46 -3.17 -4.99
C ILE A 50 4.72 -3.93 -4.57
N LEU A 51 5.70 -3.24 -4.02
CA LEU A 51 6.91 -3.91 -3.55
C LEU A 51 6.59 -4.94 -2.47
N ALA A 52 5.71 -4.59 -1.54
CA ALA A 52 5.31 -5.50 -0.49
C ALA A 52 4.62 -6.74 -1.06
N GLU A 53 3.70 -6.53 -1.98
CA GLU A 53 2.95 -7.63 -2.59
C GLU A 53 3.86 -8.52 -3.45
N ALA A 54 4.72 -7.89 -4.25
CA ALA A 54 5.62 -8.65 -5.10
C ALA A 54 6.63 -9.44 -4.26
N SER A 55 7.12 -8.85 -3.18
CA SER A 55 8.05 -9.54 -2.29
C SER A 55 7.39 -10.74 -1.65
N ALA A 56 6.16 -10.57 -1.15
CA ALA A 56 5.44 -11.69 -0.55
C ALA A 56 5.22 -12.79 -1.58
N THR A 57 4.90 -12.42 -2.81
CA THR A 57 4.67 -13.39 -3.88
C THR A 57 5.94 -14.21 -4.17
N GLU A 58 7.07 -13.52 -4.29
CA GLU A 58 8.33 -14.23 -4.58
C GLU A 58 8.75 -15.13 -3.44
N ILE A 59 8.62 -14.64 -2.20
CA ILE A 59 8.93 -15.47 -1.04
C ILE A 59 8.02 -16.69 -1.00
N SER A 60 6.75 -16.48 -1.32
CA SER A 60 5.78 -17.57 -1.34
C SER A 60 6.16 -18.64 -2.35
N LYS A 61 6.62 -18.23 -3.53
CA LYS A 61 7.03 -19.19 -4.55
C LYS A 61 8.21 -20.03 -4.06
N ASP A 62 9.16 -19.41 -3.39
CA ASP A 62 10.34 -20.12 -2.93
C ASP A 62 10.03 -21.05 -1.77
N ARG A 63 9.19 -20.63 -0.86
CA ARG A 63 8.92 -21.42 0.34
C ARG A 63 7.73 -22.34 0.24
N ASN A 64 6.84 -22.06 -0.71
CA ASN A 64 5.62 -22.87 -0.90
C ASN A 64 4.91 -23.08 0.44
N PRO A 65 4.50 -21.99 1.12
CA PRO A 65 3.92 -22.11 2.46
C PRO A 65 2.62 -22.90 2.45
N LYS A 66 2.49 -23.75 3.43
CA LYS A 66 1.29 -24.57 3.57
C LYS A 66 0.48 -24.07 4.75
N GLY A 67 -0.78 -23.84 4.52
CA GLY A 67 -1.69 -23.41 5.56
C GLY A 67 -1.64 -21.92 5.81
N TYR A 68 -2.65 -21.45 6.52
CA TYR A 68 -2.83 -20.02 6.74
C TYR A 68 -1.70 -19.40 7.56
N ASN A 69 -1.24 -20.10 8.59
CA ASN A 69 -0.20 -19.54 9.44
C ASN A 69 1.10 -19.30 8.68
N ALA A 70 1.49 -20.28 7.83
CA ALA A 70 2.69 -20.12 7.03
C ALA A 70 2.53 -19.01 6.01
N GLN A 71 1.34 -18.88 5.43
CA GLN A 71 1.07 -17.82 4.46
C GLN A 71 1.09 -16.45 5.14
N THR A 72 0.59 -16.37 6.36
CA THR A 72 0.63 -15.15 7.14
C THR A 72 2.07 -14.71 7.38
N GLN A 73 2.94 -15.66 7.70
CA GLN A 73 4.34 -15.35 7.94
C GLN A 73 5.00 -14.78 6.69
N VAL A 74 4.71 -15.38 5.53
CA VAL A 74 5.25 -14.90 4.26
C VAL A 74 4.72 -13.51 3.96
N ALA A 75 3.44 -13.27 4.23
CA ALA A 75 2.85 -11.95 4.00
C ALA A 75 3.56 -10.88 4.84
N ARG A 76 3.86 -11.20 6.09
CA ARG A 76 4.56 -10.27 6.96
C ARG A 76 5.96 -10.01 6.45
N GLU A 77 6.64 -11.05 5.99
CA GLU A 77 8.00 -10.87 5.48
C GLU A 77 8.01 -9.99 4.24
N GLY A 78 7.04 -10.20 3.35
CA GLY A 78 6.93 -9.34 2.17
C GLY A 78 6.66 -7.90 2.55
N GLY A 79 5.74 -7.70 3.49
CA GLY A 79 5.45 -6.35 3.97
C GLY A 79 6.64 -5.69 4.61
N SER A 80 7.48 -6.48 5.31
CA SER A 80 8.63 -5.91 6.00
C SER A 80 9.69 -5.38 5.04
N VAL A 81 9.76 -5.93 3.83
CA VAL A 81 10.68 -5.43 2.81
C VAL A 81 10.27 -3.99 2.44
N ALA A 82 8.98 -3.78 2.20
CA ALA A 82 8.50 -2.45 1.86
C ALA A 82 8.58 -1.51 3.05
N LYS A 83 8.40 -2.04 4.27
CA LYS A 83 8.54 -1.23 5.46
C LYS A 83 9.94 -0.66 5.58
N ALA A 84 10.95 -1.48 5.32
CA ALA A 84 12.34 -1.02 5.35
C ALA A 84 12.57 0.05 4.30
N ALA A 85 12.02 -0.15 3.09
CA ALA A 85 12.13 0.83 2.03
C ALA A 85 11.44 2.13 2.41
N ARG A 86 10.27 2.05 3.05
CA ARG A 86 9.55 3.24 3.50
C ARG A 86 10.38 4.04 4.48
N LYS A 87 11.00 3.36 5.43
CA LYS A 87 11.81 4.05 6.43
C LYS A 87 13.02 4.73 5.81
N GLN A 88 13.63 4.10 4.82
CA GLN A 88 14.74 4.70 4.11
C GLN A 88 14.28 5.96 3.38
N LEU A 89 13.16 5.89 2.69
CA LEU A 89 12.64 7.04 1.98
C LEU A 89 12.31 8.17 2.94
N GLU A 90 11.66 7.86 4.05
CA GLU A 90 11.28 8.90 5.01
C GLU A 90 12.50 9.58 5.59
N SER A 91 13.56 8.82 5.81
CA SER A 91 14.80 9.39 6.30
C SER A 91 15.40 10.37 5.29
N LYS A 92 15.34 10.03 4.02
CA LYS A 92 15.90 10.89 2.98
C LYS A 92 15.03 12.09 2.66
N LEU A 93 13.71 11.90 2.76
CA LEU A 93 12.77 12.97 2.44
C LEU A 93 12.53 13.92 3.62
N GLY A 94 12.73 13.44 4.82
CA GLY A 94 12.43 14.21 6.01
C GLY A 94 10.95 14.36 6.29
N ARG A 95 10.13 13.46 5.73
CA ARG A 95 8.69 13.49 5.95
C ARG A 95 8.12 12.11 5.73
N SER A 96 6.87 11.92 6.14
CA SER A 96 6.19 10.65 5.99
C SER A 96 5.85 10.39 4.53
N VAL A 97 6.00 9.15 4.10
CA VAL A 97 5.57 8.73 2.77
C VAL A 97 4.06 8.59 2.74
N ILE A 98 3.47 8.12 3.86
CA ILE A 98 2.03 7.93 3.93
C ILE A 98 1.39 9.27 4.26
N THR A 99 0.48 9.71 3.40
CA THR A 99 -0.15 11.01 3.54
C THR A 99 -1.65 10.89 3.49
N LYS A 100 -2.33 11.99 3.79
CA LYS A 100 -3.78 12.04 3.70
C LYS A 100 -4.25 12.36 2.29
N ASP A 101 -3.34 12.61 1.38
CA ASP A 101 -3.71 12.94 0.00
C ASP A 101 -4.46 11.79 -0.65
N LYS A 102 -5.45 12.12 -1.42
CA LYS A 102 -6.24 11.14 -2.15
C LYS A 102 -6.49 11.67 -3.56
N ALA A 103 -7.08 10.85 -4.39
CA ALA A 103 -7.24 11.18 -5.80
C ALA A 103 -7.89 12.53 -6.02
N SER A 104 -8.92 12.86 -5.25
CA SER A 104 -9.60 14.13 -5.42
C SER A 104 -8.71 15.32 -5.11
N ASP A 105 -7.61 15.10 -4.36
CA ASP A 105 -6.70 16.19 -4.01
C ASP A 105 -5.70 16.48 -5.11
N TYR A 106 -5.18 15.45 -5.78
CA TYR A 106 -4.13 15.67 -6.76
C TYR A 106 -4.56 15.45 -8.20
N LEU A 107 -5.79 15.05 -8.43
CA LEU A 107 -6.31 15.01 -9.77
C LEU A 107 -7.07 16.25 -10.14
N LEU A 108 -7.53 16.99 -9.14
CA LEU A 108 -8.31 18.16 -9.40
C LEU A 108 -7.70 19.15 -10.33
N PRO A 109 -6.49 19.52 -10.14
CA PRO A 109 -5.92 20.57 -10.94
C PRO A 109 -5.90 20.30 -12.39
N GLU A 110 -6.04 19.12 -12.72
CA GLU A 110 -6.06 18.87 -14.06
C GLU A 110 -7.01 19.59 -14.74
N LYS A 111 -7.94 19.98 -14.04
CA LYS A 111 -8.82 20.68 -14.61
C LYS A 111 -8.36 21.91 -14.78
N ASN A 112 -7.54 22.33 -14.53
CA ASN A 112 -7.14 23.49 -14.57
C ASN A 112 -6.10 23.79 -15.26
N ASN A 113 -6.04 23.75 -15.26
CA ASN A 113 -5.25 23.95 -15.69
C ASN A 113 -4.71 24.06 -16.14
N GLY A 114 -4.59 24.05 -16.32
CA GLY A 114 -3.96 23.97 -16.74
C GLY A 114 -3.43 23.93 -17.03
N SER A 115 -3.40 24.23 -17.21
CA SER A 115 -2.79 24.08 -17.36
C SER A 115 -2.27 23.80 -17.52
N GLY A 116 -2.10 23.85 -17.80
CA GLY A 116 -1.54 23.51 -17.92
C GLY A 116 -1.18 23.30 -18.07
N ASP A 117 -1.15 23.49 -18.26
CA ASP A 117 -0.77 23.19 -18.36
C ASP A 117 -0.33 23.04 -18.27
N ASP A 118 -0.21 23.34 -18.44
CA ASP A 118 0.25 23.07 -18.33
C ASP A 118 0.72 22.92 -18.10
N ALA A 119 1.00 23.42 -18.28
CA ALA A 119 1.36 23.14 -18.03
C ALA A 119 1.70 22.88 -17.78
N GLY A 120 1.80 23.04 -17.99
CA GLY A 120 1.81 22.66 -17.69
C GLY A 120 1.86 22.50 -17.68
#